data_8461037351009dd25a32f829a6e4db2c
#
_entry.id   8461037351009dd25a32f829a6e4db2c
#
_cell.length_a   1.000
_cell.length_b   1.000
_cell.length_c   1.000
_cell.angle_alpha   90.00
_cell.angle_beta   90.00
_cell.angle_gamma   90.00
#
_symmetry.space_group_name_H-M   'P 1'
#
loop_
_entity.id
_entity.type
_entity.pdbx_description
1 polymer ?
#
loop_
_entity_poly.entity_id
_entity_poly.type
_entity_poly.pdbx_seq_one_letter_code
_entity_poly.pdbx_strand_id
1 'polypeptide(L)'
;MNRYRTLIRTSLLVLVLALLLLPMPPGNADSEIKVTYNGTNIESQTSPFTRNGAAYVQARPLLNAVGWQVQWLDKTKFKLFRSGAAIDMEVGKTDAALNGNTASLVHAPILSNSTLFLPIRSVSTLLGLQVNWSAAANTVALTATGTKPAPSPYRIVAYYPYWASYQKLGLSSFAASGITFINHAFANIREGEVVMGDVATDRANFAELKQLKRSDPELKALISVGGWNWSAPFSDVALTAASRTKFAISAVRFVREHGFDGVDLDWEYPVSGGLSSNRTRPDDKQNFTLLLRELREKLDEAQKKDGSKYLLPIAAGASSSYVANTEMDKAASIVDWINLMTYDYHGSWEKTSNHHAALYSDPNRPNSFGASANDTVSAFLKAGVPPGKLVLGVPFYGRGWTGCGAAGNGLAQACKGLSEGATSAGLHEFGNLEKQRWIGGNGFVRYWDDVAKVPWLYNKMTGTFITYEDPESISYKADYVKAKGLGGAVVWEVSQDFNGTLLKKLTQALK
;
A
#
# COMPACT_ATOMS: atom_id res chain seq x y z
N MET A 1 -11.39 56.19 -24.85
CA MET A 1 -10.32 55.36 -24.25
C MET A 1 -10.71 53.89 -24.09
N ASN A 2 -11.39 53.28 -25.07
CA ASN A 2 -11.89 51.90 -24.90
C ASN A 2 -11.73 51.02 -26.15
N ARG A 3 -10.73 51.26 -26.99
CA ARG A 3 -10.42 50.44 -28.19
C ARG A 3 -9.04 49.74 -28.16
N TYR A 4 -8.20 49.98 -27.16
CA TYR A 4 -6.85 49.37 -27.08
C TYR A 4 -6.72 48.18 -26.12
N ARG A 5 -7.77 47.84 -25.37
CA ARG A 5 -7.74 46.69 -24.45
C ARG A 5 -8.17 45.34 -25.02
N THR A 6 -8.80 45.35 -26.23
CA THR A 6 -9.31 44.13 -26.85
C THR A 6 -8.28 43.46 -27.79
N LEU A 7 -7.31 44.21 -28.29
CA LEU A 7 -6.28 43.72 -29.22
C LEU A 7 -5.11 42.97 -28.53
N ILE A 8 -4.87 43.21 -27.24
CA ILE A 8 -3.77 42.56 -26.53
C ILE A 8 -4.18 41.15 -26.01
N ARG A 9 -5.48 40.90 -25.82
CA ARG A 9 -5.95 39.57 -25.36
C ARG A 9 -6.05 38.52 -26.46
N THR A 10 -6.25 38.93 -27.70
CA THR A 10 -6.29 38.01 -28.85
C THR A 10 -4.89 37.62 -29.34
N SER A 11 -3.88 38.47 -29.17
CA SER A 11 -2.50 38.17 -29.58
C SER A 11 -1.79 37.20 -28.66
N LEU A 12 -2.15 37.14 -27.34
CA LEU A 12 -1.55 36.16 -26.41
C LEU A 12 -2.13 34.75 -26.57
N LEU A 13 -3.39 34.61 -26.99
CA LEU A 13 -4.03 33.31 -27.22
C LEU A 13 -3.53 32.62 -28.51
N VAL A 14 -3.18 33.40 -29.51
CA VAL A 14 -2.64 32.88 -30.79
C VAL A 14 -1.18 32.49 -30.65
N LEU A 15 -0.40 33.16 -29.78
CA LEU A 15 1.01 32.81 -29.53
C LEU A 15 1.19 31.50 -28.74
N VAL A 16 0.25 31.16 -27.83
CA VAL A 16 0.27 29.91 -27.09
C VAL A 16 -0.13 28.70 -27.95
N LEU A 17 -1.04 28.91 -28.93
CA LEU A 17 -1.42 27.82 -29.83
C LEU A 17 -0.39 27.59 -30.95
N ALA A 18 0.41 28.59 -31.33
CA ALA A 18 1.47 28.45 -32.34
C ALA A 18 2.72 27.71 -31.82
N LEU A 19 2.97 27.70 -30.48
CA LEU A 19 4.06 26.91 -29.90
C LEU A 19 3.77 25.41 -29.83
N LEU A 20 2.52 25.00 -29.99
CA LEU A 20 2.10 23.59 -29.99
C LEU A 20 2.24 22.88 -31.35
N LEU A 21 2.54 23.61 -32.40
CA LEU A 21 2.59 23.12 -33.80
C LEU A 21 3.97 23.18 -34.45
N LEU A 22 5.03 23.51 -33.71
CA LEU A 22 6.37 23.46 -34.29
C LEU A 22 6.76 21.99 -34.52
N PRO A 23 7.09 21.58 -35.76
CA PRO A 23 7.68 20.27 -36.00
C PRO A 23 9.00 20.18 -35.24
N MET A 24 9.28 19.01 -34.62
CA MET A 24 10.60 18.75 -34.06
C MET A 24 11.66 18.99 -35.17
N PRO A 25 12.72 19.77 -34.93
CA PRO A 25 13.83 19.84 -35.86
C PRO A 25 14.37 18.43 -36.06
N PRO A 26 14.84 18.07 -37.26
CA PRO A 26 15.48 16.78 -37.49
C PRO A 26 16.69 16.70 -36.55
N GLY A 27 16.60 15.83 -35.54
CA GLY A 27 17.72 15.52 -34.66
C GLY A 27 18.83 14.88 -35.47
N ASN A 28 20.08 15.12 -35.09
CA ASN A 28 21.25 14.46 -35.68
C ASN A 28 21.01 12.95 -35.69
N ALA A 29 21.16 12.31 -36.82
CA ALA A 29 20.78 10.94 -37.13
C ALA A 29 21.51 9.84 -36.30
N ASP A 30 22.45 10.21 -35.42
CA ASP A 30 23.30 9.27 -34.69
C ASP A 30 23.25 9.36 -33.15
N SER A 31 22.39 10.20 -32.56
CA SER A 31 22.30 10.27 -31.11
C SER A 31 21.02 9.54 -30.59
N GLU A 32 21.24 8.56 -29.70
CA GLU A 32 20.15 7.80 -29.07
C GLU A 32 19.21 8.73 -28.29
N ILE A 33 17.88 8.58 -28.50
CA ILE A 33 16.88 9.33 -27.73
C ILE A 33 16.87 8.82 -26.31
N LYS A 34 17.11 9.69 -25.35
CA LYS A 34 16.97 9.40 -23.94
C LYS A 34 15.56 9.76 -23.47
N VAL A 35 15.04 8.98 -22.54
CA VAL A 35 13.74 9.27 -21.89
C VAL A 35 13.98 9.35 -20.39
N THR A 36 13.56 10.45 -19.78
CA THR A 36 13.68 10.62 -18.32
C THR A 36 12.32 10.86 -17.69
N TYR A 37 12.14 10.41 -16.47
CA TYR A 37 10.99 10.75 -15.63
C TYR A 37 11.48 11.39 -14.33
N ASN A 38 11.03 12.62 -14.05
CA ASN A 38 11.50 13.45 -12.93
C ASN A 38 13.05 13.50 -12.83
N GLY A 39 13.71 13.60 -13.99
CA GLY A 39 15.17 13.66 -14.07
C GLY A 39 15.90 12.31 -14.07
N THR A 40 15.21 11.20 -13.76
CA THR A 40 15.80 9.85 -13.77
C THR A 40 15.65 9.20 -15.13
N ASN A 41 16.73 8.60 -15.67
CA ASN A 41 16.70 7.91 -16.96
C ASN A 41 15.82 6.65 -16.90
N ILE A 42 14.98 6.44 -17.93
CA ILE A 42 14.19 5.23 -18.09
C ILE A 42 14.98 4.27 -19.00
N GLU A 43 15.58 3.28 -18.37
CA GLU A 43 16.29 2.22 -19.09
C GLU A 43 15.31 1.33 -19.85
N SER A 44 15.55 1.08 -21.14
CA SER A 44 14.73 0.20 -21.97
C SER A 44 15.59 -0.73 -22.81
N GLN A 45 15.14 -1.97 -23.01
CA GLN A 45 15.85 -2.98 -23.82
C GLN A 45 15.92 -2.60 -25.32
N THR A 46 14.96 -1.80 -25.76
CA THR A 46 14.91 -1.30 -27.13
C THR A 46 14.88 0.23 -27.07
N SER A 47 15.83 0.85 -27.74
CA SER A 47 15.98 2.31 -27.76
C SER A 47 14.71 2.99 -28.29
N PRO A 48 14.31 4.12 -27.71
CA PRO A 48 13.26 4.98 -28.26
C PRO A 48 13.60 5.41 -29.69
N PHE A 49 12.59 5.56 -30.53
CA PHE A 49 12.76 5.96 -31.93
C PHE A 49 11.68 6.93 -32.37
N THR A 50 11.88 7.61 -33.48
CA THR A 50 10.90 8.48 -34.10
C THR A 50 10.23 7.81 -35.30
N ARG A 51 8.91 7.97 -35.42
CA ARG A 51 8.11 7.52 -36.57
C ARG A 51 6.99 8.51 -36.82
N ASN A 52 6.87 8.99 -38.06
CA ASN A 52 5.84 9.95 -38.47
C ASN A 52 5.76 11.20 -37.55
N GLY A 53 6.94 11.73 -37.12
CA GLY A 53 7.01 12.90 -36.25
C GLY A 53 6.69 12.66 -34.76
N ALA A 54 6.45 11.42 -34.35
CA ALA A 54 6.24 11.04 -32.96
C ALA A 54 7.40 10.21 -32.40
N ALA A 55 7.77 10.47 -31.15
CA ALA A 55 8.71 9.61 -30.41
C ALA A 55 7.94 8.46 -29.79
N TYR A 56 8.45 7.24 -30.03
CA TYR A 56 7.91 5.99 -29.51
C TYR A 56 8.86 5.42 -28.47
N VAL A 57 8.28 5.00 -27.34
CA VAL A 57 9.03 4.41 -26.23
C VAL A 57 8.47 3.04 -25.89
N GLN A 58 9.33 2.13 -25.43
CA GLN A 58 8.90 0.81 -24.98
C GLN A 58 7.91 0.94 -23.81
N ALA A 59 6.74 0.30 -23.93
CA ALA A 59 5.63 0.52 -22.99
C ALA A 59 5.98 0.14 -21.54
N ARG A 60 6.50 -1.07 -21.30
CA ARG A 60 6.71 -1.56 -19.93
C ARG A 60 7.69 -0.73 -19.12
N PRO A 61 8.91 -0.39 -19.61
CA PRO A 61 9.81 0.47 -18.85
C PRO A 61 9.22 1.84 -18.54
N LEU A 62 8.55 2.46 -19.52
CA LEU A 62 7.85 3.72 -19.31
C LEU A 62 6.78 3.61 -18.23
N LEU A 63 5.87 2.64 -18.38
CA LEU A 63 4.73 2.46 -17.49
C LEU A 63 5.17 2.17 -16.06
N ASN A 64 6.17 1.31 -15.89
CA ASN A 64 6.75 1.02 -14.58
C ASN A 64 7.34 2.28 -13.92
N ALA A 65 8.07 3.10 -14.69
CA ALA A 65 8.65 4.34 -14.17
C ALA A 65 7.60 5.35 -13.70
N VAL A 66 6.41 5.36 -14.34
CA VAL A 66 5.33 6.33 -14.04
C VAL A 66 4.17 5.73 -13.24
N GLY A 67 4.33 4.51 -12.71
CA GLY A 67 3.36 3.84 -11.85
C GLY A 67 2.11 3.35 -12.56
N TRP A 68 2.22 2.97 -13.82
CA TRP A 68 1.16 2.33 -14.59
C TRP A 68 1.54 0.90 -14.97
N GLN A 69 0.54 0.06 -15.23
CA GLN A 69 0.71 -1.32 -15.70
C GLN A 69 0.01 -1.50 -17.04
N VAL A 70 0.38 -2.56 -17.77
CA VAL A 70 -0.26 -2.96 -19.02
C VAL A 70 -0.81 -4.37 -18.92
N GLN A 71 -2.09 -4.55 -19.29
CA GLN A 71 -2.77 -5.84 -19.41
C GLN A 71 -3.27 -6.01 -20.83
N TRP A 72 -2.92 -7.11 -21.47
CA TRP A 72 -3.48 -7.49 -22.76
C TRP A 72 -4.87 -8.10 -22.55
N LEU A 73 -5.85 -7.65 -23.33
CA LEU A 73 -7.21 -8.16 -23.36
C LEU A 73 -7.37 -9.16 -24.49
N ASP A 74 -6.71 -8.93 -25.63
CA ASP A 74 -6.59 -9.83 -26.78
C ASP A 74 -5.27 -9.57 -27.54
N LYS A 75 -5.17 -9.96 -28.82
CA LYS A 75 -3.94 -9.79 -29.64
C LYS A 75 -3.62 -8.32 -29.97
N THR A 76 -4.61 -7.45 -29.94
CA THR A 76 -4.49 -6.03 -30.34
C THR A 76 -4.95 -5.07 -29.27
N LYS A 77 -5.88 -5.48 -28.40
CA LYS A 77 -6.45 -4.62 -27.34
C LYS A 77 -5.71 -4.80 -26.04
N PHE A 78 -5.44 -3.69 -25.38
CA PHE A 78 -4.78 -3.69 -24.09
C PHE A 78 -5.33 -2.56 -23.21
N LYS A 79 -5.15 -2.74 -21.92
CA LYS A 79 -5.52 -1.79 -20.89
C LYS A 79 -4.25 -1.33 -20.17
N LEU A 80 -4.05 -0.02 -20.08
CA LEU A 80 -3.13 0.57 -19.12
C LEU A 80 -3.92 0.87 -17.84
N PHE A 81 -3.38 0.54 -16.70
CA PHE A 81 -4.10 0.77 -15.45
C PHE A 81 -3.14 1.09 -14.29
N ARG A 82 -3.66 1.85 -13.35
CA ARG A 82 -3.08 2.10 -12.02
C ARG A 82 -4.24 2.29 -11.05
N SER A 83 -3.94 2.39 -9.74
CA SER A 83 -4.96 2.68 -8.74
C SER A 83 -5.85 3.87 -9.14
N GLY A 84 -7.14 3.59 -9.33
CA GLY A 84 -8.17 4.59 -9.66
C GLY A 84 -8.16 5.14 -11.08
N ALA A 85 -7.38 4.58 -12.02
CA ALA A 85 -7.39 4.98 -13.41
C ALA A 85 -7.13 3.80 -14.36
N ALA A 86 -7.88 3.75 -15.46
CA ALA A 86 -7.70 2.76 -16.51
C ALA A 86 -7.83 3.44 -17.89
N ILE A 87 -6.99 3.02 -18.83
CA ILE A 87 -7.00 3.50 -20.21
C ILE A 87 -7.09 2.29 -21.13
N ASP A 88 -8.20 2.17 -21.85
CA ASP A 88 -8.37 1.14 -22.86
C ASP A 88 -7.84 1.65 -24.21
N MET A 89 -7.05 0.83 -24.90
CA MET A 89 -6.41 1.16 -26.17
C MET A 89 -6.33 -0.07 -27.07
N GLU A 90 -6.11 0.19 -28.39
CA GLU A 90 -5.87 -0.85 -29.37
C GLU A 90 -4.66 -0.49 -30.24
N VAL A 91 -3.83 -1.48 -30.55
CA VAL A 91 -2.67 -1.33 -31.44
C VAL A 91 -3.15 -0.86 -32.82
N GLY A 92 -2.51 0.17 -33.37
CA GLY A 92 -2.84 0.75 -34.66
C GLY A 92 -4.07 1.66 -34.69
N LYS A 93 -4.74 1.87 -33.53
CA LYS A 93 -5.88 2.79 -33.41
C LYS A 93 -5.53 4.03 -32.60
N THR A 94 -6.13 5.14 -32.97
CA THR A 94 -6.03 6.40 -32.22
C THR A 94 -7.13 6.57 -31.18
N ASP A 95 -8.14 5.71 -31.20
CA ASP A 95 -9.21 5.71 -30.21
C ASP A 95 -8.69 5.14 -28.88
N ALA A 96 -9.05 5.80 -27.79
CA ALA A 96 -8.76 5.38 -26.44
C ALA A 96 -9.95 5.69 -25.52
N ALA A 97 -9.99 5.09 -24.33
CA ALA A 97 -10.98 5.45 -23.32
C ALA A 97 -10.29 5.57 -21.95
N LEU A 98 -10.43 6.73 -21.29
CA LEU A 98 -9.94 6.95 -19.92
C LEU A 98 -11.10 6.79 -18.94
N ASN A 99 -11.06 5.75 -18.12
CA ASN A 99 -12.13 5.40 -17.17
C ASN A 99 -13.51 5.29 -17.86
N GLY A 100 -13.54 4.70 -19.06
CA GLY A 100 -14.75 4.56 -19.87
C GLY A 100 -15.16 5.80 -20.66
N ASN A 101 -14.52 6.96 -20.47
CA ASN A 101 -14.79 8.16 -21.25
C ASN A 101 -13.92 8.19 -22.50
N THR A 102 -14.53 8.48 -23.65
CA THR A 102 -13.84 8.55 -24.94
C THR A 102 -12.69 9.55 -24.91
N ALA A 103 -11.54 9.14 -25.42
CA ALA A 103 -10.34 9.93 -25.61
C ALA A 103 -9.75 9.62 -26.99
N SER A 104 -8.90 10.51 -27.51
CA SER A 104 -8.25 10.30 -28.80
C SER A 104 -6.76 10.58 -28.69
N LEU A 105 -5.97 9.75 -29.37
CA LEU A 105 -4.52 9.90 -29.52
C LEU A 105 -4.21 10.58 -30.85
N VAL A 106 -3.15 11.38 -30.89
CA VAL A 106 -2.65 11.93 -32.16
C VAL A 106 -1.96 10.85 -33.00
N HIS A 107 -1.29 9.90 -32.34
CA HIS A 107 -0.63 8.77 -32.96
C HIS A 107 -1.02 7.47 -32.23
N ALA A 108 -1.18 6.40 -32.99
CA ALA A 108 -1.58 5.11 -32.49
C ALA A 108 -0.40 4.35 -31.80
N PRO A 109 -0.67 3.54 -30.75
CA PRO A 109 0.29 2.56 -30.24
C PRO A 109 0.67 1.56 -31.32
N ILE A 110 1.90 1.06 -31.30
CA ILE A 110 2.39 0.08 -32.27
C ILE A 110 2.96 -1.15 -31.59
N LEU A 111 2.86 -2.29 -32.26
CA LEU A 111 3.53 -3.54 -31.88
C LEU A 111 4.68 -3.78 -32.86
N SER A 112 5.88 -3.96 -32.38
CA SER A 112 7.06 -4.30 -33.19
C SER A 112 7.83 -5.42 -32.51
N ASN A 113 8.09 -6.52 -33.20
CA ASN A 113 8.75 -7.71 -32.64
C ASN A 113 8.19 -8.13 -31.28
N SER A 114 6.84 -8.25 -31.21
CA SER A 114 6.09 -8.58 -29.98
C SER A 114 6.28 -7.57 -28.83
N THR A 115 6.87 -6.43 -29.07
CA THR A 115 7.07 -5.37 -28.08
C THR A 115 6.11 -4.21 -28.36
N LEU A 116 5.39 -3.79 -27.32
CA LEU A 116 4.48 -2.65 -27.38
C LEU A 116 5.27 -1.35 -27.20
N PHE A 117 5.06 -0.42 -28.16
CA PHE A 117 5.59 0.95 -28.10
C PHE A 117 4.44 1.95 -28.03
N LEU A 118 4.59 2.92 -27.16
CA LEU A 118 3.63 3.99 -26.96
C LEU A 118 4.17 5.31 -27.55
N PRO A 119 3.33 6.04 -28.31
CA PRO A 119 3.68 7.38 -28.80
C PRO A 119 3.66 8.36 -27.64
N ILE A 120 4.82 8.69 -27.08
CA ILE A 120 4.92 9.30 -25.74
C ILE A 120 4.12 10.59 -25.60
N ARG A 121 4.16 11.47 -26.60
CA ARG A 121 3.42 12.74 -26.55
C ARG A 121 1.91 12.53 -26.58
N SER A 122 1.42 11.52 -27.32
CA SER A 122 -0.01 11.23 -27.43
C SER A 122 -0.57 10.61 -26.16
N VAL A 123 0.17 9.73 -25.50
CA VAL A 123 -0.30 9.02 -24.29
C VAL A 123 -0.03 9.79 -23.01
N SER A 124 0.93 10.71 -23.00
CA SER A 124 1.36 11.41 -21.78
C SER A 124 0.23 12.13 -21.05
N THR A 125 -0.65 12.81 -21.79
CA THR A 125 -1.82 13.49 -21.20
C THR A 125 -2.74 12.50 -20.47
N LEU A 126 -3.00 11.34 -21.08
CA LEU A 126 -3.83 10.30 -20.47
C LEU A 126 -3.14 9.65 -19.26
N LEU A 127 -1.81 9.57 -19.28
CA LEU A 127 -1.00 9.08 -18.17
C LEU A 127 -0.82 10.13 -17.06
N GLY A 128 -1.27 11.37 -17.26
CA GLY A 128 -1.07 12.48 -16.33
C GLY A 128 0.37 13.01 -16.30
N LEU A 129 1.01 13.12 -17.49
CA LEU A 129 2.39 13.55 -17.64
C LEU A 129 2.50 14.80 -18.52
N GLN A 130 3.44 15.67 -18.20
CA GLN A 130 3.96 16.69 -19.11
C GLN A 130 5.18 16.13 -19.84
N VAL A 131 5.32 16.52 -21.12
CA VAL A 131 6.43 16.11 -21.98
C VAL A 131 7.19 17.34 -22.44
N ASN A 132 8.47 17.39 -22.10
CA ASN A 132 9.40 18.39 -22.61
C ASN A 132 10.47 17.70 -23.48
N TRP A 133 10.72 18.25 -24.66
CA TRP A 133 11.78 17.79 -25.54
C TRP A 133 12.99 18.73 -25.46
N SER A 134 14.15 18.17 -25.20
CA SER A 134 15.44 18.88 -25.31
C SER A 134 16.19 18.41 -26.53
N ALA A 135 16.20 19.22 -27.58
CA ALA A 135 16.95 18.91 -28.79
C ALA A 135 18.48 18.86 -28.53
N ALA A 136 18.99 19.74 -27.67
CA ALA A 136 20.41 19.80 -27.32
C ALA A 136 20.89 18.52 -26.58
N ALA A 137 20.02 17.93 -25.75
CA ALA A 137 20.32 16.71 -24.99
C ALA A 137 19.77 15.43 -25.65
N ASN A 138 19.06 15.53 -26.78
CA ASN A 138 18.28 14.47 -27.41
C ASN A 138 17.41 13.69 -26.41
N THR A 139 16.72 14.42 -25.53
CA THR A 139 16.04 13.85 -24.37
C THR A 139 14.56 14.22 -24.34
N VAL A 140 13.69 13.22 -24.14
CA VAL A 140 12.30 13.38 -23.76
C VAL A 140 12.23 13.40 -22.24
N ALA A 141 11.98 14.55 -21.65
CA ALA A 141 11.81 14.68 -20.20
C ALA A 141 10.31 14.63 -19.85
N LEU A 142 9.94 13.68 -19.00
CA LEU A 142 8.60 13.50 -18.50
C LEU A 142 8.52 13.99 -17.04
N THR A 143 7.43 14.70 -16.72
CA THR A 143 7.11 15.12 -15.35
C THR A 143 5.62 14.88 -15.10
N ALA A 144 5.24 14.55 -13.87
CA ALA A 144 3.82 14.41 -13.53
C ALA A 144 3.07 15.76 -13.69
N THR A 145 1.87 15.74 -14.29
CA THR A 145 1.06 16.98 -14.50
C THR A 145 0.29 17.43 -13.26
N GLY A 146 0.24 16.60 -12.22
CA GLY A 146 -0.45 16.94 -10.98
C GLY A 146 0.47 17.70 -10.03
N THR A 147 -0.02 18.76 -9.42
CA THR A 147 0.51 19.14 -8.12
C THR A 147 0.36 17.92 -7.22
N LYS A 148 1.49 17.38 -6.70
CA LYS A 148 1.43 16.35 -5.65
C LYS A 148 0.41 16.87 -4.62
N PRO A 149 -0.61 16.12 -4.26
CA PRO A 149 -1.51 16.57 -3.19
C PRO A 149 -0.66 16.97 -2.00
N ALA A 150 -1.02 18.05 -1.31
CA ALA A 150 -0.35 18.41 -0.08
C ALA A 150 -0.20 17.15 0.79
N PRO A 151 0.97 16.90 1.38
CA PRO A 151 1.17 15.71 2.21
C PRO A 151 0.04 15.62 3.23
N SER A 152 -0.56 14.46 3.37
CA SER A 152 -1.53 14.23 4.43
C SER A 152 -0.86 14.52 5.78
N PRO A 153 -1.50 15.22 6.72
CA PRO A 153 -0.99 15.35 8.08
C PRO A 153 -0.98 13.98 8.80
N TYR A 154 -1.68 13.00 8.26
CA TYR A 154 -1.79 11.65 8.79
C TYR A 154 -0.80 10.70 8.12
N ARG A 155 -0.26 9.75 8.89
CA ARG A 155 0.49 8.62 8.34
C ARG A 155 -0.47 7.69 7.61
N ILE A 156 -0.15 7.35 6.38
CA ILE A 156 -0.81 6.31 5.62
C ILE A 156 0.24 5.24 5.37
N VAL A 157 0.23 4.25 6.25
CA VAL A 157 1.20 3.15 6.26
C VAL A 157 0.62 1.98 5.49
N ALA A 158 1.37 1.42 4.54
CA ALA A 158 0.95 0.23 3.79
C ALA A 158 1.95 -0.89 3.99
N TYR A 159 1.50 -2.03 4.48
CA TYR A 159 2.29 -3.25 4.43
C TYR A 159 2.28 -3.81 3.01
N TYR A 160 3.47 -4.07 2.49
CA TYR A 160 3.69 -4.73 1.21
C TYR A 160 4.49 -6.02 1.47
N PRO A 161 3.83 -7.18 1.46
CA PRO A 161 4.50 -8.44 1.72
C PRO A 161 5.30 -8.91 0.49
N TYR A 162 6.39 -9.65 0.71
CA TYR A 162 7.24 -10.14 -0.36
C TYR A 162 6.48 -11.00 -1.38
N TRP A 163 5.45 -11.74 -0.93
CA TRP A 163 4.62 -12.58 -1.80
C TRP A 163 3.65 -11.82 -2.71
N ALA A 164 3.42 -10.52 -2.50
CA ALA A 164 2.61 -9.70 -3.39
C ALA A 164 3.17 -9.69 -4.82
N SER A 165 4.49 -9.79 -4.97
CA SER A 165 5.14 -9.91 -6.27
C SER A 165 4.78 -11.20 -7.03
N TYR A 166 4.40 -12.28 -6.34
CA TYR A 166 3.91 -13.52 -6.97
C TYR A 166 2.58 -13.31 -7.68
N GLN A 167 1.76 -12.38 -7.19
CA GLN A 167 0.50 -11.96 -7.82
C GLN A 167 0.70 -10.93 -8.94
N LYS A 168 1.95 -10.60 -9.28
CA LYS A 168 2.34 -9.59 -10.27
C LYS A 168 1.91 -8.16 -9.93
N LEU A 169 1.66 -7.90 -8.66
CA LEU A 169 1.40 -6.56 -8.12
C LEU A 169 2.73 -5.95 -7.67
N GLY A 170 3.38 -5.21 -8.56
CA GLY A 170 4.61 -4.49 -8.25
C GLY A 170 4.35 -3.25 -7.41
N LEU A 171 5.36 -2.84 -6.65
CA LEU A 171 5.32 -1.64 -5.80
C LEU A 171 5.02 -0.36 -6.59
N SER A 172 5.44 -0.30 -7.85
CA SER A 172 5.17 0.82 -8.76
C SER A 172 3.67 1.09 -8.98
N SER A 173 2.80 0.06 -8.82
CA SER A 173 1.34 0.25 -8.91
C SER A 173 0.78 1.14 -7.80
N PHE A 174 1.51 1.30 -6.71
CA PHE A 174 1.15 2.16 -5.58
C PHE A 174 1.79 3.56 -5.64
N ALA A 175 2.58 3.86 -6.68
CA ALA A 175 3.11 5.19 -6.91
C ALA A 175 1.96 6.22 -7.01
N ALA A 176 2.13 7.38 -6.39
CA ALA A 176 1.13 8.45 -6.34
C ALA A 176 -0.23 8.08 -5.69
N SER A 177 -0.31 6.94 -5.00
CA SER A 177 -1.54 6.51 -4.30
C SER A 177 -1.85 7.36 -3.05
N GLY A 178 -0.89 8.14 -2.56
CA GLY A 178 -1.00 8.91 -1.32
C GLY A 178 -0.50 8.15 -0.07
N ILE A 179 0.08 6.96 -0.23
CA ILE A 179 0.83 6.26 0.83
C ILE A 179 2.02 7.13 1.25
N THR A 180 2.25 7.25 2.56
CA THR A 180 3.37 7.99 3.12
C THR A 180 4.50 7.07 3.59
N PHE A 181 4.17 5.84 3.98
CA PHE A 181 5.10 4.81 4.43
C PHE A 181 4.77 3.46 3.80
N ILE A 182 5.79 2.76 3.32
CA ILE A 182 5.68 1.35 2.90
C ILE A 182 6.50 0.51 3.89
N ASN A 183 5.85 -0.42 4.57
CA ASN A 183 6.49 -1.44 5.38
C ASN A 183 6.65 -2.69 4.52
N HIS A 184 7.88 -2.99 4.08
CA HIS A 184 8.15 -4.24 3.37
C HIS A 184 8.12 -5.42 4.36
N ALA A 185 7.25 -6.36 4.15
CA ALA A 185 7.01 -7.49 5.04
C ALA A 185 7.43 -8.80 4.35
N PHE A 186 8.33 -9.62 4.92
CA PHE A 186 9.02 -9.41 6.18
C PHE A 186 10.51 -9.77 6.04
N ALA A 187 11.35 -9.20 6.89
CA ALA A 187 12.66 -9.76 7.18
C ALA A 187 12.54 -10.81 8.28
N ASN A 188 13.37 -11.85 8.20
CA ASN A 188 13.44 -12.93 9.19
C ASN A 188 14.56 -12.68 10.21
N ILE A 189 14.57 -13.45 11.28
CA ILE A 189 15.62 -13.49 12.28
C ILE A 189 16.29 -14.87 12.22
N ARG A 190 17.59 -14.91 11.92
CA ARG A 190 18.39 -16.15 11.98
C ARG A 190 19.62 -15.91 12.83
N GLU A 191 19.88 -16.82 13.76
CA GLU A 191 21.01 -16.71 14.70
C GLU A 191 21.09 -15.36 15.43
N GLY A 192 19.93 -14.75 15.70
CA GLY A 192 19.82 -13.45 16.36
C GLY A 192 20.13 -12.25 15.49
N GLU A 193 20.22 -12.41 14.16
CA GLU A 193 20.44 -11.33 13.19
C GLU A 193 19.29 -11.20 12.22
N VAL A 194 19.04 -9.97 11.76
CA VAL A 194 18.05 -9.65 10.72
C VAL A 194 18.60 -10.08 9.37
N VAL A 195 17.81 -10.88 8.64
CA VAL A 195 18.14 -11.39 7.30
C VAL A 195 16.95 -11.25 6.36
N MET A 196 17.17 -11.30 5.05
CA MET A 196 16.09 -11.36 4.06
C MET A 196 15.17 -12.55 4.33
N GLY A 197 13.88 -12.36 4.18
CA GLY A 197 12.88 -13.41 4.30
C GLY A 197 12.88 -14.35 3.10
N ASP A 198 12.65 -13.79 1.91
CA ASP A 198 12.79 -14.45 0.61
C ASP A 198 13.80 -13.69 -0.24
N VAL A 199 15.00 -14.26 -0.38
CA VAL A 199 16.15 -13.57 -1.01
C VAL A 199 15.86 -13.16 -2.46
N ALA A 200 15.12 -13.97 -3.21
CA ALA A 200 14.89 -13.72 -4.62
C ALA A 200 13.90 -12.55 -4.84
N THR A 201 12.76 -12.59 -4.15
CA THR A 201 11.74 -11.55 -4.23
C THR A 201 12.17 -10.28 -3.51
N ASP A 202 12.81 -10.38 -2.35
CA ASP A 202 13.29 -9.23 -1.57
C ASP A 202 14.25 -8.36 -2.36
N ARG A 203 15.22 -8.96 -3.08
CA ARG A 203 16.16 -8.21 -3.92
C ARG A 203 15.44 -7.40 -5.01
N ALA A 204 14.46 -8.00 -5.66
CA ALA A 204 13.67 -7.33 -6.70
C ALA A 204 12.82 -6.20 -6.09
N ASN A 205 12.14 -6.48 -4.98
CA ASN A 205 11.29 -5.51 -4.28
C ASN A 205 12.12 -4.33 -3.73
N PHE A 206 13.31 -4.58 -3.17
CA PHE A 206 14.19 -3.51 -2.67
C PHE A 206 14.71 -2.61 -3.80
N ALA A 207 15.00 -3.18 -4.98
CA ALA A 207 15.38 -2.39 -6.14
C ALA A 207 14.22 -1.49 -6.61
N GLU A 208 12.99 -2.03 -6.63
CA GLU A 208 11.79 -1.29 -7.00
C GLU A 208 11.45 -0.20 -5.94
N LEU A 209 11.58 -0.50 -4.64
CA LEU A 209 11.44 0.50 -3.56
C LEU A 209 12.43 1.66 -3.70
N LYS A 210 13.71 1.35 -4.00
CA LYS A 210 14.72 2.39 -4.25
C LYS A 210 14.33 3.29 -5.43
N GLN A 211 13.79 2.72 -6.50
CA GLN A 211 13.30 3.48 -7.65
C GLN A 211 12.08 4.34 -7.27
N LEU A 212 11.13 3.77 -6.53
CA LEU A 212 9.93 4.47 -6.08
C LEU A 212 10.29 5.67 -5.17
N LYS A 213 11.21 5.51 -4.23
CA LYS A 213 11.73 6.60 -3.38
C LYS A 213 12.45 7.70 -4.17
N ARG A 214 13.10 7.37 -5.29
CA ARG A 214 13.70 8.40 -6.17
C ARG A 214 12.63 9.24 -6.86
N SER A 215 11.52 8.62 -7.26
CA SER A 215 10.41 9.32 -7.91
C SER A 215 9.50 10.06 -6.91
N ASP A 216 9.46 9.63 -5.66
CA ASP A 216 8.77 10.25 -4.54
C ASP A 216 9.68 10.32 -3.29
N PRO A 217 10.48 11.37 -3.13
CA PRO A 217 11.41 11.53 -2.00
C PRO A 217 10.72 11.63 -0.62
N GLU A 218 9.44 11.99 -0.59
CA GLU A 218 8.66 12.05 0.65
C GLU A 218 8.22 10.67 1.13
N LEU A 219 8.13 9.69 0.23
CA LEU A 219 7.81 8.31 0.58
C LEU A 219 8.94 7.70 1.40
N LYS A 220 8.59 7.11 2.53
CA LYS A 220 9.52 6.36 3.38
C LYS A 220 9.26 4.87 3.25
N ALA A 221 10.33 4.08 3.24
CA ALA A 221 10.28 2.63 3.21
C ALA A 221 10.93 2.05 4.46
N LEU A 222 10.23 1.20 5.18
CA LEU A 222 10.73 0.50 6.35
C LEU A 222 10.78 -1.00 6.09
N ILE A 223 11.72 -1.67 6.73
CA ILE A 223 11.72 -3.13 6.78
C ILE A 223 10.95 -3.58 8.02
N SER A 224 9.91 -4.38 7.84
CA SER A 224 9.21 -5.03 8.93
C SER A 224 9.89 -6.34 9.27
N VAL A 225 10.22 -6.55 10.54
CA VAL A 225 10.93 -7.74 11.03
C VAL A 225 9.98 -8.56 11.87
N GLY A 226 9.84 -9.86 11.56
CA GLY A 226 9.01 -10.81 12.32
C GLY A 226 7.70 -11.15 11.61
N GLY A 227 6.59 -10.62 12.12
CA GLY A 227 5.24 -11.00 11.72
C GLY A 227 4.85 -12.38 12.22
N TRP A 228 3.66 -12.86 11.86
CA TRP A 228 3.08 -14.11 12.36
C TRP A 228 4.02 -15.32 12.27
N ASN A 229 4.66 -15.48 11.10
CA ASN A 229 5.46 -16.68 10.83
C ASN A 229 6.91 -16.63 11.38
N TRP A 230 7.44 -15.45 11.69
CA TRP A 230 8.86 -15.30 12.02
C TRP A 230 9.12 -14.63 13.37
N SER A 231 8.12 -14.61 14.25
CA SER A 231 8.24 -14.06 15.61
C SER A 231 8.89 -15.03 16.63
N ALA A 232 9.05 -16.31 16.29
CA ALA A 232 9.58 -17.31 17.21
C ALA A 232 10.93 -16.95 17.88
N PRO A 233 11.91 -16.30 17.20
CA PRO A 233 13.20 -15.98 17.81
C PRO A 233 13.19 -14.75 18.74
N PHE A 234 12.15 -13.93 18.76
CA PHE A 234 12.18 -12.64 19.46
C PHE A 234 12.43 -12.74 20.96
N SER A 235 11.80 -13.72 21.65
CA SER A 235 12.01 -13.90 23.08
C SER A 235 13.47 -14.24 23.43
N ASP A 236 14.19 -14.94 22.53
CA ASP A 236 15.62 -15.20 22.70
C ASP A 236 16.48 -13.97 22.36
N VAL A 237 16.13 -13.26 21.30
CA VAL A 237 16.78 -12.00 20.91
C VAL A 237 16.66 -10.94 22.00
N ALA A 238 15.50 -10.83 22.63
CA ALA A 238 15.23 -9.84 23.66
C ALA A 238 15.85 -10.17 25.03
N LEU A 239 16.26 -11.43 25.26
CA LEU A 239 16.58 -11.98 26.57
C LEU A 239 17.75 -11.29 27.27
N THR A 240 18.87 -11.12 26.58
CA THR A 240 20.11 -10.56 27.17
C THR A 240 20.54 -9.28 26.49
N ALA A 241 21.35 -8.47 27.19
CA ALA A 241 21.93 -7.27 26.56
C ALA A 241 22.74 -7.63 25.30
N ALA A 242 23.54 -8.70 25.35
CA ALA A 242 24.35 -9.13 24.21
C ALA A 242 23.50 -9.55 23.01
N SER A 243 22.40 -10.31 23.22
CA SER A 243 21.50 -10.70 22.13
C SER A 243 20.74 -9.50 21.54
N ARG A 244 20.29 -8.56 22.37
CA ARG A 244 19.65 -7.32 21.91
C ARG A 244 20.62 -6.47 21.09
N THR A 245 21.86 -6.29 21.55
CA THR A 245 22.87 -5.50 20.82
C THR A 245 23.22 -6.17 19.48
N LYS A 246 23.39 -7.50 19.44
CA LYS A 246 23.62 -8.26 18.19
C LYS A 246 22.49 -8.01 17.18
N PHE A 247 21.27 -8.15 17.62
CA PHE A 247 20.08 -7.90 16.78
C PHE A 247 20.03 -6.46 16.27
N ALA A 248 20.17 -5.48 17.18
CA ALA A 248 20.08 -4.07 16.83
C ALA A 248 21.17 -3.64 15.82
N ILE A 249 22.40 -4.11 16.00
CA ILE A 249 23.50 -3.88 15.04
C ILE A 249 23.15 -4.48 13.67
N SER A 250 22.63 -5.70 13.63
CA SER A 250 22.27 -6.36 12.37
C SER A 250 21.11 -5.65 11.67
N ALA A 251 20.10 -5.18 12.42
CA ALA A 251 18.97 -4.42 11.90
C ALA A 251 19.43 -3.10 11.28
N VAL A 252 20.31 -2.35 11.94
CA VAL A 252 20.89 -1.11 11.40
C VAL A 252 21.73 -1.39 10.16
N ARG A 253 22.54 -2.44 10.16
CA ARG A 253 23.30 -2.87 8.99
C ARG A 253 22.37 -3.14 7.81
N PHE A 254 21.28 -3.91 8.03
CA PHE A 254 20.29 -4.25 7.02
C PHE A 254 19.62 -3.00 6.43
N VAL A 255 19.18 -2.07 7.28
CA VAL A 255 18.57 -0.79 6.86
C VAL A 255 19.50 0.01 5.96
N ARG A 256 20.78 0.17 6.35
CA ARG A 256 21.76 0.95 5.60
C ARG A 256 22.13 0.28 4.28
N GLU A 257 22.35 -1.03 4.26
CA GLU A 257 22.73 -1.81 3.08
C GLU A 257 21.64 -1.78 2.00
N HIS A 258 20.38 -1.91 2.44
CA HIS A 258 19.25 -1.99 1.51
C HIS A 258 18.55 -0.65 1.25
N GLY A 259 18.91 0.43 1.97
CA GLY A 259 18.41 1.78 1.75
C GLY A 259 17.01 2.02 2.30
N PHE A 260 16.67 1.34 3.39
CA PHE A 260 15.44 1.60 4.16
C PHE A 260 15.59 2.86 5.03
N ASP A 261 14.45 3.44 5.42
CA ASP A 261 14.38 4.61 6.30
C ASP A 261 14.18 4.22 7.77
N GLY A 262 14.17 2.93 8.08
CA GLY A 262 14.01 2.44 9.46
C GLY A 262 13.57 0.99 9.53
N VAL A 263 13.24 0.59 10.75
CA VAL A 263 12.80 -0.76 11.12
C VAL A 263 11.41 -0.67 11.75
N ASP A 264 10.47 -1.44 11.23
CA ASP A 264 9.19 -1.73 11.88
C ASP A 264 9.34 -3.08 12.60
N LEU A 265 9.07 -3.12 13.92
CA LEU A 265 9.21 -4.34 14.71
C LEU A 265 7.85 -4.98 14.91
N ASP A 266 7.67 -6.18 14.36
CA ASP A 266 6.42 -6.94 14.43
C ASP A 266 6.62 -8.25 15.20
N TRP A 267 6.58 -8.16 16.54
CA TRP A 267 6.68 -9.31 17.44
C TRP A 267 5.30 -9.81 17.86
N GLU A 268 4.91 -10.98 17.37
CA GLU A 268 3.61 -11.60 17.61
C GLU A 268 3.72 -12.88 18.46
N TYR A 269 3.70 -12.84 19.83
CA TYR A 269 3.62 -11.65 20.66
C TYR A 269 4.55 -11.79 21.89
N PRO A 270 4.93 -10.71 22.57
CA PRO A 270 5.61 -10.80 23.86
C PRO A 270 4.74 -11.50 24.91
N VAL A 271 5.34 -12.33 25.77
CA VAL A 271 4.75 -13.04 26.90
C VAL A 271 3.81 -14.16 26.51
N SER A 272 2.83 -13.94 25.62
CA SER A 272 1.85 -14.97 25.27
C SER A 272 1.11 -14.66 23.96
N GLY A 273 0.62 -15.68 23.28
CA GLY A 273 -0.05 -15.61 21.99
C GLY A 273 0.87 -15.91 20.82
N GLY A 274 0.42 -15.64 19.60
CA GLY A 274 1.11 -15.98 18.37
C GLY A 274 1.05 -17.48 18.03
N LEU A 275 1.96 -17.94 17.17
CA LEU A 275 2.08 -19.36 16.84
C LEU A 275 2.48 -20.18 18.06
N SER A 276 1.94 -21.41 18.17
CA SER A 276 2.27 -22.34 19.27
C SER A 276 3.75 -22.74 19.32
N SER A 277 4.47 -22.56 18.22
CA SER A 277 5.92 -22.77 18.13
C SER A 277 6.74 -21.59 18.67
N ASN A 278 6.13 -20.44 18.94
CA ASN A 278 6.83 -19.27 19.44
C ASN A 278 7.28 -19.50 20.89
N ARG A 279 8.54 -19.16 21.16
CA ARG A 279 9.02 -19.09 22.53
C ARG A 279 8.52 -17.82 23.18
N THR A 280 8.00 -17.95 24.41
CA THR A 280 7.50 -16.84 25.22
C THR A 280 8.03 -16.95 26.66
N ARG A 281 8.22 -15.80 27.31
CA ARG A 281 8.67 -15.70 28.69
C ARG A 281 7.90 -14.58 29.42
N PRO A 282 7.64 -14.70 30.72
CA PRO A 282 7.05 -13.58 31.49
C PRO A 282 7.88 -12.29 31.38
N ASP A 283 9.22 -12.41 31.34
CA ASP A 283 10.16 -11.29 31.25
C ASP A 283 10.14 -10.61 29.87
N ASP A 284 9.49 -11.20 28.86
CA ASP A 284 9.34 -10.58 27.54
C ASP A 284 8.68 -9.19 27.64
N LYS A 285 7.82 -8.98 28.63
CA LYS A 285 7.22 -7.68 28.93
C LYS A 285 8.27 -6.58 29.08
N GLN A 286 9.26 -6.80 29.93
CA GLN A 286 10.35 -5.84 30.16
C GLN A 286 11.40 -5.92 29.04
N ASN A 287 11.71 -7.13 28.58
CA ASN A 287 12.70 -7.36 27.54
C ASN A 287 12.33 -6.72 26.21
N PHE A 288 11.04 -6.62 25.89
CA PHE A 288 10.54 -5.89 24.72
C PHE A 288 10.91 -4.40 24.78
N THR A 289 10.67 -3.76 25.93
CA THR A 289 11.08 -2.35 26.15
C THR A 289 12.59 -2.17 26.03
N LEU A 290 13.37 -3.11 26.57
CA LEU A 290 14.84 -3.06 26.47
C LEU A 290 15.33 -3.27 25.04
N LEU A 291 14.69 -4.15 24.27
CA LEU A 291 14.98 -4.35 22.84
C LEU A 291 14.71 -3.08 22.02
N LEU A 292 13.56 -2.44 22.25
CA LEU A 292 13.22 -1.19 21.57
C LEU A 292 14.22 -0.08 21.90
N ARG A 293 14.67 0.02 23.15
CA ARG A 293 15.68 1.02 23.56
C ARG A 293 17.01 0.77 22.86
N GLU A 294 17.49 -0.46 22.82
CA GLU A 294 18.73 -0.83 22.13
C GLU A 294 18.65 -0.53 20.63
N LEU A 295 17.52 -0.89 19.98
CA LEU A 295 17.29 -0.55 18.57
C LEU A 295 17.33 0.97 18.33
N ARG A 296 16.63 1.75 19.18
CA ARG A 296 16.60 3.21 19.06
C ARG A 296 18.00 3.81 19.22
N GLU A 297 18.77 3.32 20.20
CA GLU A 297 20.14 3.77 20.41
C GLU A 297 21.03 3.52 19.19
N LYS A 298 20.98 2.31 18.60
CA LYS A 298 21.79 1.97 17.42
C LYS A 298 21.33 2.70 16.16
N LEU A 299 20.04 2.95 16.00
CA LEU A 299 19.50 3.79 14.92
C LEU A 299 19.93 5.25 15.07
N ASP A 300 19.95 5.79 16.30
CA ASP A 300 20.42 7.15 16.57
C ASP A 300 21.93 7.31 16.36
N GLU A 301 22.72 6.31 16.70
CA GLU A 301 24.16 6.26 16.37
C GLU A 301 24.39 6.29 14.85
N ALA A 302 23.60 5.53 14.10
CA ALA A 302 23.66 5.50 12.63
C ALA A 302 23.21 6.84 12.04
N GLN A 303 22.13 7.43 12.55
CA GLN A 303 21.64 8.75 12.15
C GLN A 303 22.72 9.83 12.28
N LYS A 304 23.48 9.85 13.36
CA LYS A 304 24.58 10.81 13.57
C LYS A 304 25.68 10.67 12.52
N LYS A 305 25.93 9.45 12.04
CA LYS A 305 26.95 9.16 11.01
C LYS A 305 26.45 9.46 9.60
N ASP A 306 25.19 9.16 9.32
CA ASP A 306 24.64 9.18 7.97
C ASP A 306 23.90 10.49 7.64
N GLY A 307 23.62 11.32 8.66
CA GLY A 307 22.85 12.57 8.52
C GLY A 307 21.38 12.37 8.17
N SER A 308 20.87 11.12 8.26
CA SER A 308 19.51 10.74 7.88
C SER A 308 18.76 10.17 9.07
N LYS A 309 17.54 10.65 9.31
CA LYS A 309 16.71 10.12 10.40
C LYS A 309 16.24 8.70 10.08
N TYR A 310 16.46 7.77 11.03
CA TYR A 310 15.94 6.42 10.98
C TYR A 310 14.74 6.24 11.92
N LEU A 311 13.69 5.61 11.41
CA LEU A 311 12.41 5.45 12.08
C LEU A 311 12.32 4.06 12.74
N LEU A 312 11.58 4.01 13.86
CA LEU A 312 11.34 2.79 14.63
C LEU A 312 9.85 2.72 15.04
N PRO A 313 8.92 2.35 14.16
CA PRO A 313 7.60 1.94 14.60
C PRO A 313 7.58 0.50 15.09
N ILE A 314 6.41 0.10 15.66
CA ILE A 314 6.07 -1.27 15.98
C ILE A 314 4.68 -1.62 15.47
N ALA A 315 4.43 -2.91 15.18
CA ALA A 315 3.09 -3.47 15.11
C ALA A 315 2.69 -3.98 16.50
N ALA A 316 1.44 -3.74 16.88
CA ALA A 316 0.94 -4.07 18.21
C ALA A 316 -0.39 -4.83 18.12
N GLY A 317 -0.49 -5.93 18.87
CA GLY A 317 -1.72 -6.72 18.98
C GLY A 317 -2.89 -5.90 19.54
N ALA A 318 -4.06 -6.08 18.98
CA ALA A 318 -5.26 -5.31 19.30
C ALA A 318 -6.06 -5.91 20.47
N SER A 319 -5.40 -6.28 21.55
CA SER A 319 -6.07 -6.89 22.70
C SER A 319 -5.64 -6.25 24.03
N SER A 320 -6.52 -6.32 25.02
CA SER A 320 -6.21 -5.90 26.39
C SER A 320 -5.08 -6.73 26.99
N SER A 321 -4.93 -8.01 26.62
CA SER A 321 -3.84 -8.87 27.03
C SER A 321 -2.51 -8.41 26.47
N TYR A 322 -2.45 -7.94 25.23
CA TYR A 322 -1.22 -7.35 24.67
C TYR A 322 -0.77 -6.13 25.48
N VAL A 323 -1.69 -5.23 25.82
CA VAL A 323 -1.39 -4.06 26.65
C VAL A 323 -0.91 -4.48 28.04
N ALA A 324 -1.53 -5.50 28.65
CA ALA A 324 -1.10 -6.03 29.95
C ALA A 324 0.28 -6.68 29.92
N ASN A 325 0.62 -7.31 28.79
CA ASN A 325 1.87 -8.03 28.56
C ASN A 325 3.03 -7.15 28.06
N THR A 326 2.82 -5.84 27.94
CA THR A 326 3.83 -4.88 27.47
C THR A 326 3.86 -3.63 28.36
N GLU A 327 4.89 -2.80 28.21
CA GLU A 327 5.03 -1.52 28.90
C GLU A 327 4.80 -0.38 27.89
N MET A 328 3.53 -0.20 27.45
CA MET A 328 3.21 0.66 26.33
C MET A 328 3.51 2.15 26.54
N ASP A 329 3.45 2.65 27.76
CA ASP A 329 3.88 3.99 28.13
C ASP A 329 5.36 4.21 27.83
N LYS A 330 6.20 3.24 28.22
CA LYS A 330 7.64 3.27 27.95
C LYS A 330 7.94 3.05 26.47
N ALA A 331 7.31 2.05 25.85
CA ALA A 331 7.47 1.80 24.42
C ALA A 331 7.10 3.04 23.60
N ALA A 332 5.99 3.70 23.90
CA ALA A 332 5.57 4.93 23.23
C ALA A 332 6.57 6.08 23.35
N SER A 333 7.38 6.14 24.40
CA SER A 333 8.44 7.14 24.54
C SER A 333 9.65 6.87 23.63
N ILE A 334 9.83 5.63 23.18
CA ILE A 334 10.99 5.15 22.41
C ILE A 334 10.68 5.14 20.91
N VAL A 335 9.49 4.63 20.52
CA VAL A 335 9.13 4.41 19.13
C VAL A 335 8.54 5.66 18.45
N ASP A 336 8.64 5.75 17.14
CA ASP A 336 8.08 6.87 16.38
C ASP A 336 6.54 6.80 16.32
N TRP A 337 5.95 5.61 16.16
CA TRP A 337 4.50 5.34 16.24
C TRP A 337 4.22 3.85 16.45
N ILE A 338 2.95 3.51 16.67
CA ILE A 338 2.45 2.16 16.94
C ILE A 338 1.35 1.84 15.93
N ASN A 339 1.60 0.87 15.06
CA ASN A 339 0.62 0.31 14.15
C ASN A 339 -0.28 -0.66 14.91
N LEU A 340 -1.54 -0.31 15.15
CA LEU A 340 -2.48 -1.19 15.84
C LEU A 340 -3.07 -2.19 14.84
N MET A 341 -2.94 -3.48 15.11
CA MET A 341 -3.56 -4.54 14.29
C MET A 341 -5.05 -4.69 14.63
N THR A 342 -5.84 -3.63 14.42
CA THR A 342 -7.28 -3.54 14.74
C THR A 342 -8.14 -4.35 13.75
N TYR A 343 -7.77 -5.60 13.58
CA TYR A 343 -8.42 -6.63 12.76
C TYR A 343 -8.16 -8.01 13.36
N ASP A 344 -8.74 -9.03 12.75
CA ASP A 344 -8.69 -10.41 13.25
C ASP A 344 -9.23 -10.57 14.67
N TYR A 345 -10.24 -9.78 15.04
CA TYR A 345 -10.97 -9.97 16.29
C TYR A 345 -11.75 -11.28 16.28
N HIS A 346 -12.22 -11.70 15.10
CA HIS A 346 -12.89 -12.97 14.84
C HIS A 346 -12.35 -13.58 13.56
N GLY A 347 -12.25 -14.91 13.49
CA GLY A 347 -11.64 -15.56 12.35
C GLY A 347 -11.80 -17.07 12.32
N SER A 348 -10.94 -17.74 11.56
CA SER A 348 -10.99 -19.18 11.26
C SER A 348 -10.89 -20.11 12.47
N TRP A 349 -10.48 -19.61 13.62
CA TRP A 349 -10.41 -20.35 14.90
C TRP A 349 -11.76 -20.45 15.62
N GLU A 350 -12.80 -19.79 15.09
CA GLU A 350 -14.16 -19.77 15.68
C GLU A 350 -15.15 -20.48 14.77
N LYS A 351 -16.16 -21.07 15.41
CA LYS A 351 -17.29 -21.71 14.73
C LYS A 351 -18.51 -20.80 14.58
N THR A 352 -18.40 -19.57 15.05
CA THR A 352 -19.47 -18.55 15.01
C THR A 352 -19.02 -17.38 14.16
N SER A 353 -19.85 -16.97 13.21
CA SER A 353 -19.60 -15.80 12.37
C SER A 353 -19.65 -14.51 13.17
N ASN A 354 -18.72 -13.60 12.94
CA ASN A 354 -18.74 -12.26 13.54
C ASN A 354 -17.89 -11.29 12.73
N HIS A 355 -17.87 -10.01 13.12
CA HIS A 355 -17.05 -8.97 12.47
C HIS A 355 -15.59 -9.08 12.90
N HIS A 356 -14.69 -9.23 11.94
CA HIS A 356 -13.26 -9.35 12.22
C HIS A 356 -12.56 -7.99 12.44
N ALA A 357 -13.19 -6.88 12.06
CA ALA A 357 -12.57 -5.55 12.14
C ALA A 357 -13.60 -4.45 12.50
N ALA A 358 -14.49 -4.74 13.45
CA ALA A 358 -15.48 -3.79 13.94
C ALA A 358 -14.84 -2.49 14.43
N LEU A 359 -15.42 -1.33 14.07
CA LEU A 359 -14.98 -0.03 14.62
C LEU A 359 -15.44 0.13 16.06
N TYR A 360 -16.67 -0.26 16.37
CA TYR A 360 -17.26 -0.23 17.72
C TYR A 360 -17.83 -1.59 18.10
N SER A 361 -17.75 -1.92 19.38
CA SER A 361 -18.42 -3.10 19.95
C SER A 361 -19.93 -2.84 20.09
N ASP A 362 -20.75 -3.87 19.80
CA ASP A 362 -22.17 -3.83 20.04
C ASP A 362 -22.47 -4.47 21.43
N PRO A 363 -22.91 -3.69 22.43
CA PRO A 363 -23.18 -4.20 23.75
C PRO A 363 -24.36 -5.20 23.81
N ASN A 364 -25.21 -5.23 22.77
CA ASN A 364 -26.33 -6.14 22.66
C ASN A 364 -25.94 -7.50 22.07
N ARG A 365 -24.68 -7.69 21.68
CA ARG A 365 -24.15 -8.95 21.16
C ARG A 365 -23.14 -9.55 22.13
N PRO A 366 -23.50 -10.61 22.87
CA PRO A 366 -22.71 -11.14 23.98
C PRO A 366 -21.30 -11.61 23.58
N ASN A 367 -21.09 -11.97 22.32
CA ASN A 367 -19.81 -12.50 21.83
C ASN A 367 -18.88 -11.44 21.20
N SER A 368 -19.27 -10.16 21.21
CA SER A 368 -18.49 -9.06 20.64
C SER A 368 -17.84 -8.15 21.68
N PHE A 369 -17.88 -8.54 22.95
CA PHE A 369 -17.38 -7.71 24.04
C PHE A 369 -15.86 -7.55 24.00
N GLY A 370 -15.39 -6.30 23.87
CA GLY A 370 -13.96 -5.98 23.90
C GLY A 370 -13.20 -6.24 22.61
N ALA A 371 -13.87 -6.49 21.49
CA ALA A 371 -13.26 -6.80 20.20
C ALA A 371 -13.63 -5.74 19.15
N SER A 372 -13.14 -4.52 19.34
CA SER A 372 -13.29 -3.44 18.37
C SER A 372 -12.09 -2.51 18.35
N ALA A 373 -11.95 -1.78 17.25
CA ALA A 373 -10.90 -0.78 17.11
C ALA A 373 -10.98 0.30 18.20
N ASN A 374 -12.20 0.72 18.58
CA ASN A 374 -12.40 1.71 19.66
C ASN A 374 -11.95 1.17 21.02
N ASP A 375 -12.23 -0.10 21.33
CA ASP A 375 -11.80 -0.70 22.59
C ASP A 375 -10.29 -0.83 22.66
N THR A 376 -9.66 -1.25 21.54
CA THR A 376 -8.21 -1.31 21.40
C THR A 376 -7.58 0.08 21.61
N VAL A 377 -8.03 1.09 20.86
CA VAL A 377 -7.49 2.46 20.99
C VAL A 377 -7.68 2.98 22.43
N SER A 378 -8.85 2.73 23.04
CA SER A 378 -9.12 3.14 24.43
C SER A 378 -8.18 2.48 25.43
N ALA A 379 -7.84 1.19 25.23
CA ALA A 379 -6.89 0.48 26.08
C ALA A 379 -5.48 1.06 25.98
N PHE A 380 -5.01 1.37 24.78
CA PHE A 380 -3.67 1.99 24.58
C PHE A 380 -3.62 3.43 25.13
N LEU A 381 -4.66 4.24 24.94
CA LEU A 381 -4.76 5.56 25.53
C LEU A 381 -4.72 5.51 27.05
N LYS A 382 -5.47 4.57 27.66
CA LYS A 382 -5.47 4.32 29.11
C LYS A 382 -4.09 3.86 29.62
N ALA A 383 -3.33 3.15 28.80
CA ALA A 383 -1.97 2.74 29.08
C ALA A 383 -0.92 3.87 28.92
N GLY A 384 -1.34 5.11 28.65
CA GLY A 384 -0.48 6.28 28.56
C GLY A 384 0.13 6.55 27.19
N VAL A 385 -0.34 5.88 26.13
CA VAL A 385 0.14 6.15 24.77
C VAL A 385 -0.50 7.40 24.21
N PRO A 386 0.27 8.39 23.73
CA PRO A 386 -0.30 9.59 23.09
C PRO A 386 -1.10 9.24 21.83
N PRO A 387 -2.28 9.84 21.58
CA PRO A 387 -3.12 9.49 20.43
C PRO A 387 -2.41 9.67 19.09
N GLY A 388 -1.61 10.72 18.92
CA GLY A 388 -0.85 10.97 17.68
C GLY A 388 0.24 9.92 17.37
N LYS A 389 0.54 9.02 18.30
CA LYS A 389 1.42 7.85 18.08
C LYS A 389 0.66 6.58 17.68
N LEU A 390 -0.65 6.54 17.81
CA LEU A 390 -1.47 5.39 17.41
C LEU A 390 -1.88 5.51 15.95
N VAL A 391 -1.66 4.45 15.18
CA VAL A 391 -2.01 4.33 13.76
C VAL A 391 -3.00 3.18 13.63
N LEU A 392 -4.22 3.47 13.16
CA LEU A 392 -5.35 2.53 13.14
C LEU A 392 -5.20 1.49 12.04
N GLY A 393 -5.28 0.20 12.38
CA GLY A 393 -5.21 -0.90 11.41
C GLY A 393 -6.50 -1.05 10.61
N VAL A 394 -6.33 -1.27 9.32
CA VAL A 394 -7.42 -1.48 8.36
C VAL A 394 -7.06 -2.68 7.48
N PRO A 395 -7.84 -3.77 7.53
CA PRO A 395 -7.59 -4.94 6.69
C PRO A 395 -8.16 -4.74 5.29
N PHE A 396 -7.40 -5.12 4.26
CA PHE A 396 -7.91 -5.16 2.89
C PHE A 396 -8.37 -6.56 2.49
N TYR A 397 -8.77 -7.35 3.47
CA TYR A 397 -9.33 -8.69 3.33
C TYR A 397 -10.54 -8.88 4.25
N GLY A 398 -11.27 -9.95 3.99
CA GLY A 398 -12.37 -10.40 4.81
C GLY A 398 -12.14 -11.78 5.40
N ARG A 399 -12.93 -12.13 6.41
CA ARG A 399 -13.03 -13.45 7.01
C ARG A 399 -14.38 -14.06 6.68
N GLY A 400 -14.43 -15.37 6.42
CA GLY A 400 -15.67 -15.99 5.95
C GLY A 400 -15.93 -17.39 6.50
N TRP A 401 -17.21 -17.67 6.75
CA TRP A 401 -17.73 -18.95 7.17
C TRP A 401 -18.83 -19.42 6.22
N THR A 402 -19.13 -20.70 6.25
CA THR A 402 -20.19 -21.30 5.43
C THR A 402 -21.14 -22.17 6.24
N GLY A 403 -22.36 -22.36 5.75
CA GLY A 403 -23.40 -23.10 6.44
C GLY A 403 -23.83 -22.42 7.74
N CYS A 404 -23.75 -21.09 7.83
CA CYS A 404 -24.20 -20.30 8.96
C CYS A 404 -25.75 -20.20 8.97
N GLY A 405 -26.32 -20.13 10.16
CA GLY A 405 -27.75 -19.94 10.34
C GLY A 405 -28.27 -18.67 9.66
N ALA A 406 -29.54 -18.65 9.23
CA ALA A 406 -30.10 -17.53 8.47
C ALA A 406 -30.53 -16.34 9.35
N ALA A 407 -30.66 -16.52 10.66
CA ALA A 407 -31.01 -15.43 11.56
C ALA A 407 -29.95 -14.32 11.51
N GLY A 408 -30.37 -13.05 11.61
CA GLY A 408 -29.45 -11.91 11.50
C GLY A 408 -28.69 -11.86 10.18
N ASN A 409 -29.18 -12.50 9.12
CA ASN A 409 -28.48 -12.66 7.85
C ASN A 409 -27.06 -13.23 8.03
N GLY A 410 -26.96 -14.28 8.82
CA GLY A 410 -25.72 -14.99 9.08
C GLY A 410 -24.81 -14.40 10.15
N LEU A 411 -25.08 -13.22 10.69
CA LEU A 411 -24.26 -12.59 11.72
C LEU A 411 -24.54 -13.21 13.10
N ALA A 412 -23.48 -13.48 13.86
CA ALA A 412 -23.51 -14.13 15.18
C ALA A 412 -24.20 -15.51 15.16
N GLN A 413 -24.03 -16.26 14.07
CA GLN A 413 -24.62 -17.59 13.90
C GLN A 413 -23.57 -18.69 13.97
N ALA A 414 -23.97 -19.85 14.50
CA ALA A 414 -23.17 -21.05 14.36
C ALA A 414 -23.04 -21.45 12.89
N CYS A 415 -21.84 -21.80 12.47
CA CYS A 415 -21.48 -22.15 11.09
C CYS A 415 -20.92 -23.58 11.04
N LYS A 416 -21.05 -24.21 9.87
CA LYS A 416 -20.56 -25.60 9.65
C LYS A 416 -19.06 -25.66 9.36
N GLY A 417 -18.47 -24.57 8.84
CA GLY A 417 -17.06 -24.51 8.50
C GLY A 417 -16.65 -23.15 7.94
N LEU A 418 -15.46 -23.10 7.39
CA LEU A 418 -14.93 -21.92 6.72
C LEU A 418 -15.41 -21.87 5.27
N SER A 419 -15.66 -20.69 4.77
CA SER A 419 -15.95 -20.49 3.34
C SER A 419 -14.71 -20.73 2.50
N GLU A 420 -14.91 -21.09 1.23
CA GLU A 420 -13.84 -21.22 0.26
C GLU A 420 -13.28 -19.84 -0.07
N GLY A 421 -11.99 -19.65 0.14
CA GLY A 421 -11.24 -18.42 -0.20
C GLY A 421 -10.25 -18.69 -1.33
N ALA A 422 -9.78 -17.63 -1.98
CA ALA A 422 -8.88 -17.77 -3.14
C ALA A 422 -7.48 -18.28 -2.76
N THR A 423 -6.97 -17.93 -1.59
CA THR A 423 -5.62 -18.30 -1.11
C THR A 423 -5.68 -19.27 0.06
N SER A 424 -6.67 -19.15 0.93
CA SER A 424 -6.89 -20.07 2.05
C SER A 424 -8.34 -20.05 2.48
N ALA A 425 -8.81 -21.16 3.07
CA ALA A 425 -10.17 -21.25 3.59
C ALA A 425 -10.45 -20.14 4.62
N GLY A 426 -11.58 -19.48 4.44
CA GLY A 426 -12.04 -18.40 5.32
C GLY A 426 -11.32 -17.05 5.13
N LEU A 427 -10.43 -16.90 4.14
CA LEU A 427 -9.76 -15.62 3.83
C LEU A 427 -10.18 -15.13 2.45
N HIS A 428 -10.65 -13.89 2.37
CA HIS A 428 -11.16 -13.26 1.16
C HIS A 428 -10.48 -11.92 0.91
N GLU A 429 -9.54 -11.88 -0.02
CA GLU A 429 -8.95 -10.62 -0.48
C GLU A 429 -10.04 -9.70 -1.05
N PHE A 430 -10.03 -8.42 -0.72
CA PHE A 430 -11.06 -7.48 -1.19
C PHE A 430 -11.17 -7.45 -2.72
N GLY A 431 -10.03 -7.44 -3.41
CA GLY A 431 -10.00 -7.48 -4.87
C GLY A 431 -10.64 -8.73 -5.48
N ASN A 432 -10.61 -9.86 -4.78
CA ASN A 432 -11.33 -11.07 -5.20
C ASN A 432 -12.84 -10.95 -4.99
N LEU A 433 -13.30 -10.30 -3.91
CA LEU A 433 -14.73 -10.02 -3.71
C LEU A 433 -15.29 -9.13 -4.82
N GLU A 434 -14.54 -8.10 -5.24
CA GLU A 434 -14.90 -7.26 -6.39
C GLU A 434 -14.88 -8.07 -7.70
N LYS A 435 -13.79 -8.79 -7.99
CA LYS A 435 -13.59 -9.56 -9.22
C LYS A 435 -14.68 -10.61 -9.40
N GLN A 436 -15.07 -11.28 -8.34
CA GLN A 436 -16.13 -12.30 -8.37
C GLN A 436 -17.53 -11.71 -8.31
N ARG A 437 -17.65 -10.39 -8.20
CA ARG A 437 -18.94 -9.67 -8.07
C ARG A 437 -19.78 -10.19 -6.90
N TRP A 438 -19.13 -10.49 -5.78
CA TRP A 438 -19.87 -10.94 -4.57
C TRP A 438 -20.43 -9.74 -3.79
N ILE A 439 -19.85 -8.56 -3.96
CA ILE A 439 -20.35 -7.35 -3.33
C ILE A 439 -21.67 -6.94 -4.01
N GLY A 440 -22.79 -7.41 -3.44
CA GLY A 440 -24.13 -7.14 -3.95
C GLY A 440 -24.53 -7.94 -5.21
N GLY A 441 -23.90 -9.11 -5.46
CA GLY A 441 -24.18 -9.96 -6.61
C GLY A 441 -23.84 -11.43 -6.37
N ASN A 442 -24.06 -12.28 -7.37
CA ASN A 442 -23.80 -13.73 -7.34
C ASN A 442 -24.41 -14.45 -6.11
N GLY A 443 -25.63 -14.07 -5.73
CA GLY A 443 -26.35 -14.64 -4.58
C GLY A 443 -25.95 -14.04 -3.22
N PHE A 444 -24.96 -13.17 -3.17
CA PHE A 444 -24.62 -12.43 -1.98
C PHE A 444 -25.38 -11.10 -1.89
N VAL A 445 -25.84 -10.80 -0.69
CA VAL A 445 -26.43 -9.50 -0.34
C VAL A 445 -25.47 -8.81 0.65
N ARG A 446 -25.20 -7.55 0.40
CA ARG A 446 -24.47 -6.68 1.34
C ARG A 446 -25.41 -6.21 2.44
N TYR A 447 -24.98 -6.35 3.66
CA TYR A 447 -25.61 -5.81 4.86
C TYR A 447 -24.68 -4.83 5.55
N TRP A 448 -25.23 -4.00 6.41
CA TRP A 448 -24.50 -2.99 7.17
C TRP A 448 -24.81 -3.09 8.66
N ASP A 449 -23.78 -3.06 9.50
CA ASP A 449 -23.92 -2.95 10.94
C ASP A 449 -23.76 -1.49 11.38
N ASP A 450 -24.86 -0.90 11.76
CA ASP A 450 -24.89 0.53 12.11
C ASP A 450 -24.23 0.84 13.47
N VAL A 451 -24.07 -0.15 14.34
CA VAL A 451 -23.30 -0.03 15.58
C VAL A 451 -21.81 -0.22 15.30
N ALA A 452 -21.44 -1.35 14.72
CA ALA A 452 -20.04 -1.72 14.47
C ALA A 452 -19.41 -0.93 13.32
N LYS A 453 -20.20 -0.22 12.48
CA LYS A 453 -19.76 0.57 11.30
C LYS A 453 -18.95 -0.25 10.31
N VAL A 454 -19.38 -1.47 10.05
CA VAL A 454 -18.76 -2.38 9.08
C VAL A 454 -19.80 -3.15 8.27
N PRO A 455 -19.49 -3.51 7.01
CA PRO A 455 -20.33 -4.34 6.17
C PRO A 455 -20.11 -5.83 6.41
N TRP A 456 -21.08 -6.64 5.96
CA TRP A 456 -20.87 -8.05 5.68
C TRP A 456 -21.68 -8.50 4.46
N LEU A 457 -21.25 -9.61 3.87
CA LEU A 457 -21.97 -10.31 2.82
C LEU A 457 -22.61 -11.57 3.39
N TYR A 458 -23.83 -11.85 2.95
CA TYR A 458 -24.49 -13.12 3.25
C TYR A 458 -25.17 -13.70 2.02
N ASN A 459 -24.91 -14.98 1.78
CA ASN A 459 -25.57 -15.78 0.74
C ASN A 459 -26.53 -16.75 1.43
N LYS A 460 -27.84 -16.54 1.28
CA LYS A 460 -28.89 -17.34 1.94
C LYS A 460 -28.93 -18.80 1.44
N MET A 461 -28.49 -19.07 0.23
CA MET A 461 -28.56 -20.44 -0.35
C MET A 461 -27.46 -21.33 0.22
N THR A 462 -26.28 -20.78 0.44
CA THR A 462 -25.11 -21.53 0.94
C THR A 462 -24.90 -21.35 2.44
N GLY A 463 -25.55 -20.36 3.05
CA GLY A 463 -25.27 -19.90 4.41
C GLY A 463 -23.88 -19.28 4.53
N THR A 464 -23.32 -18.73 3.46
CA THR A 464 -21.97 -18.14 3.49
C THR A 464 -22.05 -16.71 4.00
N PHE A 465 -21.32 -16.45 5.07
CA PHE A 465 -21.11 -15.15 5.69
C PHE A 465 -19.67 -14.69 5.47
N ILE A 466 -19.48 -13.43 5.06
CA ILE A 466 -18.15 -12.83 4.89
C ILE A 466 -18.17 -11.43 5.50
N THR A 467 -17.36 -11.21 6.53
CA THR A 467 -17.07 -9.87 7.08
C THR A 467 -15.88 -9.27 6.35
N TYR A 468 -15.92 -7.97 6.02
CA TYR A 468 -14.90 -7.31 5.21
C TYR A 468 -14.95 -5.79 5.41
N GLU A 469 -14.07 -5.05 4.75
CA GLU A 469 -14.11 -3.59 4.67
C GLU A 469 -14.61 -3.16 3.29
N ASP A 470 -15.31 -2.02 3.23
CA ASP A 470 -15.68 -1.37 1.98
C ASP A 470 -15.45 0.16 2.06
N PRO A 471 -15.69 0.93 0.96
CA PRO A 471 -15.49 2.38 1.00
C PRO A 471 -16.30 3.13 2.06
N GLU A 472 -17.45 2.57 2.51
CA GLU A 472 -18.25 3.18 3.57
C GLU A 472 -17.59 2.98 4.94
N SER A 473 -17.20 1.77 5.30
CA SER A 473 -16.50 1.48 6.56
C SER A 473 -15.15 2.20 6.65
N ILE A 474 -14.42 2.28 5.54
CA ILE A 474 -13.17 3.07 5.43
C ILE A 474 -13.42 4.54 5.78
N SER A 475 -14.53 5.13 5.35
CA SER A 475 -14.88 6.52 5.70
C SER A 475 -15.05 6.69 7.19
N TYR A 476 -15.83 5.81 7.83
CA TYR A 476 -16.04 5.85 9.28
C TYR A 476 -14.72 5.68 10.06
N LYS A 477 -13.83 4.79 9.62
CA LYS A 477 -12.51 4.60 10.24
C LYS A 477 -11.61 5.82 10.07
N ALA A 478 -11.62 6.45 8.91
CA ALA A 478 -10.88 7.69 8.68
C ALA A 478 -11.42 8.86 9.54
N ASP A 479 -12.74 8.99 9.65
CA ASP A 479 -13.36 10.01 10.51
C ASP A 479 -13.05 9.73 11.99
N TYR A 480 -13.00 8.47 12.40
CA TYR A 480 -12.56 8.07 13.74
C TYR A 480 -11.11 8.48 14.02
N VAL A 481 -10.19 8.24 13.07
CA VAL A 481 -8.78 8.67 13.16
C VAL A 481 -8.71 10.17 13.44
N LYS A 482 -9.46 10.98 12.68
CA LYS A 482 -9.51 12.44 12.86
C LYS A 482 -10.11 12.83 14.21
N ALA A 483 -11.26 12.27 14.54
CA ALA A 483 -12.01 12.61 15.76
C ALA A 483 -11.23 12.27 17.05
N LYS A 484 -10.42 11.21 17.02
CA LYS A 484 -9.59 10.79 18.16
C LYS A 484 -8.18 11.39 18.13
N GLY A 485 -7.82 12.17 17.12
CA GLY A 485 -6.49 12.75 16.97
C GLY A 485 -5.39 11.69 16.81
N LEU A 486 -5.71 10.55 16.16
CA LEU A 486 -4.73 9.49 15.94
C LEU A 486 -3.70 9.90 14.88
N GLY A 487 -2.56 9.21 14.86
CA GLY A 487 -1.45 9.51 13.95
C GLY A 487 -1.70 9.13 12.49
N GLY A 488 -2.74 8.34 12.19
CA GLY A 488 -3.04 7.90 10.83
C GLY A 488 -3.69 6.52 10.77
N ALA A 489 -3.55 5.87 9.62
CA ALA A 489 -4.02 4.50 9.39
C ALA A 489 -2.94 3.61 8.78
N VAL A 490 -2.98 2.32 9.10
CA VAL A 490 -2.11 1.28 8.53
C VAL A 490 -2.94 0.20 7.87
N VAL A 491 -2.51 -0.22 6.69
CA VAL A 491 -3.19 -1.21 5.85
C VAL A 491 -2.46 -2.55 5.93
N TRP A 492 -3.19 -3.63 6.27
CA TRP A 492 -2.80 -5.02 6.07
C TRP A 492 -3.70 -5.66 5.02
N GLU A 493 -3.29 -6.01 3.85
CA GLU A 493 -2.06 -5.59 3.17
C GLU A 493 -2.44 -5.07 1.78
N VAL A 494 -1.64 -4.19 1.26
CA VAL A 494 -2.03 -3.34 0.14
C VAL A 494 -2.27 -4.09 -1.18
N SER A 495 -1.64 -5.27 -1.36
CA SER A 495 -1.81 -6.07 -2.57
C SER A 495 -3.16 -6.79 -2.67
N GLN A 496 -3.97 -6.79 -1.60
CA GLN A 496 -5.30 -7.40 -1.57
C GLN A 496 -6.42 -6.48 -2.11
N ASP A 497 -6.10 -5.22 -2.40
CA ASP A 497 -6.99 -4.25 -3.05
C ASP A 497 -6.57 -4.02 -4.51
N PHE A 498 -6.89 -4.97 -5.39
CA PHE A 498 -6.36 -5.05 -6.77
C PHE A 498 -6.60 -3.80 -7.60
N ASN A 499 -7.73 -3.11 -7.37
CA ASN A 499 -8.14 -1.92 -8.11
C ASN A 499 -7.83 -0.62 -7.35
N GLY A 500 -7.29 -0.71 -6.13
CA GLY A 500 -7.02 0.43 -5.26
C GLY A 500 -8.30 1.15 -4.78
N THR A 501 -9.42 0.45 -4.73
CA THR A 501 -10.73 0.99 -4.30
C THR A 501 -10.68 1.46 -2.85
N LEU A 502 -10.21 0.60 -1.94
CA LEU A 502 -10.13 0.91 -0.51
C LEU A 502 -9.00 1.91 -0.22
N LEU A 503 -7.82 1.70 -0.83
CA LEU A 503 -6.68 2.58 -0.66
C LEU A 503 -6.98 4.01 -1.11
N LYS A 504 -7.59 4.17 -2.27
CA LYS A 504 -8.02 5.48 -2.78
C LYS A 504 -9.01 6.16 -1.83
N LYS A 505 -9.97 5.39 -1.31
CA LYS A 505 -10.95 5.93 -0.35
C LYS A 505 -10.27 6.38 0.95
N LEU A 506 -9.38 5.55 1.51
CA LEU A 506 -8.64 5.85 2.73
C LEU A 506 -7.78 7.10 2.58
N THR A 507 -6.99 7.17 1.50
CA THR A 507 -6.10 8.31 1.24
C THR A 507 -6.87 9.60 0.97
N GLN A 508 -8.03 9.54 0.34
CA GLN A 508 -8.92 10.70 0.15
C GLN A 508 -9.56 11.16 1.45
N ALA A 509 -9.97 10.20 2.29
CA ALA A 509 -10.63 10.51 3.54
C ALA A 509 -9.66 11.06 4.62
N LEU A 510 -8.37 10.76 4.56
CA LEU A 510 -7.33 11.26 5.48
C LEU A 510 -6.52 12.47 4.95
N LYS A 511 -7.01 13.14 3.93
CA LYS A 511 -6.44 14.41 3.44
C LYS A 511 -6.89 15.64 4.24
#